data_7d5a7547913b4a4cf87834db1ea89e7d
#
_entry.id   7d5a7547913b4a4cf87834db1ea89e7d
#
_cell.length_a   1.000
_cell.length_b   1.000
_cell.length_c   1.000
_cell.angle_alpha   90.00
_cell.angle_beta   90.00
_cell.angle_gamma   90.00
#
_symmetry.space_group_name_H-M   'P 1'
#
loop_
_entity.id
_entity.type
_entity.pdbx_description
1 polymer ?
#
loop_
_entity_poly.entity_id
_entity_poly.type
_entity_poly.pdbx_seq_one_letter_code
_entity_poly.pdbx_strand_id
1 'polypeptide(L)'
;MKKIFTAFIVLLLFSVCLTSCGLTMPRPEVKEGEFDVSVTYEVNGEVKTLDLVYVCDYDGVKMSLEGTRYRAWNGHFEGYEDGDVIEVSKTDDGSRIVLSFLIYAEYFMGEPDFVDFYPEAKTERIYFEDGIEMIDYDQELITEDYGVRIIGIDYDEPIKNTFD
;
A
#
# COMPACT_ATOMS: atom_id res chain seq x y z
N MET A 1 -32.97 -50.50 -11.60
CA MET A 1 -33.21 -49.06 -11.39
C MET A 1 -32.48 -48.49 -10.16
N LYS A 2 -32.55 -49.10 -8.97
CA LYS A 2 -31.87 -48.59 -7.75
C LYS A 2 -30.33 -48.43 -7.90
N LYS A 3 -29.63 -49.38 -8.55
CA LYS A 3 -28.16 -49.34 -8.72
C LYS A 3 -27.69 -48.20 -9.64
N ILE A 4 -28.50 -47.86 -10.66
CA ILE A 4 -28.20 -46.77 -11.59
C ILE A 4 -28.40 -45.42 -10.90
N PHE A 5 -29.43 -45.30 -10.06
CA PHE A 5 -29.69 -44.11 -9.29
C PHE A 5 -28.60 -43.79 -8.26
N THR A 6 -28.10 -44.85 -7.60
CA THR A 6 -26.98 -44.72 -6.63
C THR A 6 -25.69 -44.28 -7.33
N ALA A 7 -25.38 -44.87 -8.51
CA ALA A 7 -24.21 -44.49 -9.30
C ALA A 7 -24.25 -43.00 -9.75
N PHE A 8 -25.46 -42.53 -10.12
CA PHE A 8 -25.66 -41.13 -10.55
C PHE A 8 -25.46 -40.14 -9.39
N ILE A 9 -25.97 -40.49 -8.19
CA ILE A 9 -25.77 -39.66 -6.99
C ILE A 9 -24.29 -39.61 -6.59
N VAL A 10 -23.57 -40.72 -6.64
CA VAL A 10 -22.12 -40.75 -6.34
C VAL A 10 -21.33 -39.92 -7.36
N LEU A 11 -21.68 -39.99 -8.64
CA LEU A 11 -21.02 -39.21 -9.70
C LEU A 11 -21.30 -37.71 -9.52
N LEU A 12 -22.50 -37.33 -9.11
CA LEU A 12 -22.90 -35.95 -8.85
C LEU A 12 -22.19 -35.39 -7.63
N LEU A 13 -22.04 -36.15 -6.55
CA LEU A 13 -21.28 -35.77 -5.36
C LEU A 13 -19.78 -35.63 -5.68
N PHE A 14 -19.23 -36.51 -6.54
CA PHE A 14 -17.83 -36.43 -6.95
C PHE A 14 -17.55 -35.19 -7.82
N SER A 15 -18.51 -34.79 -8.70
CA SER A 15 -18.37 -33.58 -9.51
C SER A 15 -18.42 -32.29 -8.68
N VAL A 16 -19.21 -32.25 -7.61
CA VAL A 16 -19.28 -31.09 -6.70
C VAL A 16 -18.00 -30.97 -5.89
N CYS A 17 -17.36 -32.08 -5.48
CA CYS A 17 -16.09 -32.04 -4.78
C CYS A 17 -14.93 -31.56 -5.68
N LEU A 18 -14.96 -31.85 -6.98
CA LEU A 18 -13.91 -31.47 -7.92
C LEU A 18 -13.99 -29.98 -8.32
N THR A 19 -15.17 -29.36 -8.25
CA THR A 19 -15.33 -27.92 -8.54
C THR A 19 -15.01 -27.02 -7.35
N SER A 20 -14.92 -27.57 -6.15
CA SER A 20 -14.63 -26.82 -4.92
C SER A 20 -13.13 -26.51 -4.74
N CYS A 21 -12.23 -27.29 -5.33
CA CYS A 21 -10.77 -27.09 -5.16
C CYS A 21 -10.16 -25.92 -5.97
N GLY A 22 -10.91 -25.33 -6.90
CA GLY A 22 -10.38 -24.23 -7.75
C GLY A 22 -10.88 -22.84 -7.38
N LEU A 23 -11.67 -22.71 -6.31
CA LEU A 23 -12.40 -21.46 -6.00
C LEU A 23 -11.81 -20.67 -4.82
N THR A 24 -10.85 -21.21 -4.11
CA THR A 24 -10.22 -20.49 -2.98
C THR A 24 -8.86 -19.96 -3.40
N MET A 25 -8.71 -18.65 -3.35
CA MET A 25 -7.39 -18.03 -3.50
C MET A 25 -6.50 -18.44 -2.32
N PRO A 26 -5.26 -18.90 -2.56
CA PRO A 26 -4.35 -19.28 -1.49
C PRO A 26 -4.16 -18.13 -0.50
N ARG A 27 -4.09 -18.48 0.78
CA ARG A 27 -3.88 -17.49 1.84
C ARG A 27 -2.39 -17.29 2.09
N PRO A 28 -1.96 -16.08 2.52
CA PRO A 28 -0.59 -15.88 2.92
C PRO A 28 -0.29 -16.63 4.23
N GLU A 29 0.93 -17.14 4.34
CA GLU A 29 1.42 -17.73 5.59
C GLU A 29 1.67 -16.64 6.62
N VAL A 30 2.34 -15.56 6.23
CA VAL A 30 2.57 -14.37 7.05
C VAL A 30 1.47 -13.35 6.76
N LYS A 31 0.77 -12.90 7.80
CA LYS A 31 -0.43 -12.05 7.67
C LYS A 31 -0.26 -10.65 8.23
N GLU A 32 0.81 -10.41 8.95
CA GLU A 32 1.12 -9.14 9.58
C GLU A 32 2.60 -8.88 9.42
N GLY A 33 3.00 -7.61 9.27
CA GLY A 33 4.40 -7.19 9.19
C GLY A 33 4.57 -5.74 9.57
N GLU A 34 5.74 -5.43 10.12
CA GLU A 34 6.18 -4.08 10.43
C GLU A 34 7.50 -3.86 9.67
N PHE A 35 7.63 -2.70 9.02
CA PHE A 35 8.75 -2.38 8.15
C PHE A 35 9.25 -0.98 8.46
N ASP A 36 10.55 -0.85 8.67
CA ASP A 36 11.17 0.45 8.84
C ASP A 36 11.25 1.18 7.49
N VAL A 37 10.81 2.44 7.49
CA VAL A 37 10.88 3.36 6.35
C VAL A 37 11.53 4.65 6.83
N SER A 38 12.61 5.08 6.19
CA SER A 38 13.33 6.29 6.54
C SER A 38 13.42 7.22 5.35
N VAL A 39 12.95 8.48 5.50
CA VAL A 39 13.03 9.49 4.46
C VAL A 39 14.01 10.57 4.85
N THR A 40 15.03 10.78 4.03
CA THR A 40 15.96 11.90 4.14
C THR A 40 15.50 13.02 3.22
N TYR A 41 15.30 14.19 3.77
CA TYR A 41 14.83 15.38 3.05
C TYR A 41 15.56 16.64 3.54
N GLU A 42 15.51 17.70 2.74
CA GLU A 42 16.09 18.99 3.05
C GLU A 42 14.99 20.04 3.17
N VAL A 43 15.10 20.90 4.17
CA VAL A 43 14.26 22.09 4.34
C VAL A 43 15.18 23.29 4.52
N ASN A 44 15.16 24.24 3.58
CA ASN A 44 15.97 25.47 3.60
C ASN A 44 17.48 25.22 3.82
N GLY A 45 18.03 24.16 3.23
CA GLY A 45 19.45 23.78 3.35
C GLY A 45 19.77 22.94 4.58
N GLU A 46 18.79 22.66 5.46
CA GLU A 46 18.96 21.77 6.59
C GLU A 46 18.47 20.35 6.23
N VAL A 47 19.38 19.38 6.32
CA VAL A 47 19.04 17.96 6.07
C VAL A 47 18.42 17.36 7.31
N LYS A 48 17.30 16.68 7.12
CA LYS A 48 16.52 16.00 8.17
C LYS A 48 16.24 14.56 7.76
N THR A 49 16.02 13.71 8.74
CA THR A 49 15.57 12.32 8.55
C THR A 49 14.29 12.12 9.33
N LEU A 50 13.34 11.44 8.71
CA LEU A 50 12.09 11.02 9.30
C LEU A 50 12.05 9.50 9.28
N ASP A 51 12.06 8.89 10.47
CA ASP A 51 11.97 7.45 10.65
C ASP A 51 10.52 7.08 10.98
N LEU A 52 9.98 6.12 10.24
CA LEU A 52 8.59 5.68 10.29
C LEU A 52 8.54 4.16 10.36
N VAL A 53 7.47 3.62 10.93
CA VAL A 53 7.15 2.19 10.88
C VAL A 53 5.90 2.01 10.04
N TYR A 54 6.00 1.25 8.95
CA TYR A 54 4.88 0.91 8.10
C TYR A 54 4.33 -0.44 8.50
N VAL A 55 3.09 -0.47 8.97
CA VAL A 55 2.40 -1.66 9.45
C VAL A 55 1.50 -2.21 8.35
N CYS A 56 1.60 -3.52 8.09
CA CYS A 56 0.83 -4.23 7.08
C CYS A 56 -0.01 -5.34 7.70
N ASP A 57 -1.29 -5.42 7.32
CA ASP A 57 -2.23 -6.44 7.79
C ASP A 57 -3.00 -7.08 6.63
N TYR A 58 -3.16 -8.42 6.67
CA TYR A 58 -3.96 -9.15 5.69
C TYR A 58 -5.46 -8.93 5.91
N ASP A 59 -6.13 -8.33 4.94
CA ASP A 59 -7.56 -8.00 4.97
C ASP A 59 -8.43 -9.01 4.16
N GLY A 60 -7.91 -10.20 3.94
CA GLY A 60 -8.65 -11.28 3.30
C GLY A 60 -8.60 -11.29 1.78
N VAL A 61 -9.53 -12.00 1.17
CA VAL A 61 -9.71 -12.06 -0.29
C VAL A 61 -10.88 -11.17 -0.67
N LYS A 62 -10.63 -10.21 -1.56
CA LYS A 62 -11.63 -9.32 -2.13
C LYS A 62 -11.86 -9.62 -3.61
N MET A 63 -12.87 -9.00 -4.18
CA MET A 63 -13.21 -9.12 -5.59
C MET A 63 -13.24 -7.72 -6.21
N SER A 64 -12.55 -7.55 -7.34
CA SER A 64 -12.59 -6.32 -8.12
C SER A 64 -13.96 -6.14 -8.80
N LEU A 65 -14.22 -4.96 -9.33
CA LEU A 65 -15.43 -4.68 -10.12
C LEU A 65 -15.53 -5.55 -11.38
N GLU A 66 -14.41 -6.04 -11.88
CA GLU A 66 -14.33 -6.93 -13.05
C GLU A 66 -14.48 -8.41 -12.70
N GLY A 67 -14.70 -8.74 -11.41
CA GLY A 67 -14.88 -10.10 -10.91
C GLY A 67 -13.58 -10.87 -10.64
N THR A 68 -12.40 -10.22 -10.73
CA THR A 68 -11.11 -10.81 -10.39
C THR A 68 -10.94 -10.83 -8.87
N ARG A 69 -10.53 -11.97 -8.32
CA ARG A 69 -10.18 -12.10 -6.90
C ARG A 69 -8.75 -11.69 -6.67
N TYR A 70 -8.51 -11.01 -5.55
CA TYR A 70 -7.17 -10.62 -5.11
C TYR A 70 -7.07 -10.70 -3.58
N ARG A 71 -5.85 -10.88 -3.08
CA ARG A 71 -5.57 -10.74 -1.65
C ARG A 71 -5.48 -9.25 -1.35
N ALA A 72 -6.22 -8.82 -0.34
CA ALA A 72 -6.23 -7.44 0.11
C ALA A 72 -5.35 -7.30 1.35
N TRP A 73 -4.58 -6.22 1.35
CA TRP A 73 -3.74 -5.83 2.46
C TRP A 73 -4.09 -4.41 2.86
N ASN A 74 -4.05 -4.13 4.16
CA ASN A 74 -4.09 -2.77 4.67
C ASN A 74 -2.66 -2.38 5.04
N GLY A 75 -2.30 -1.12 4.78
CA GLY A 75 -1.04 -0.55 5.20
C GLY A 75 -1.25 0.83 5.79
N HIS A 76 -0.50 1.16 6.84
CA HIS A 76 -0.53 2.49 7.45
C HIS A 76 0.78 2.75 8.21
N PHE A 77 1.13 3.99 8.40
CA PHE A 77 2.23 4.37 9.29
C PHE A 77 1.77 4.39 10.75
N GLU A 78 2.56 3.81 11.64
CA GLU A 78 2.29 3.82 13.08
C GLU A 78 2.20 5.26 13.61
N GLY A 79 1.11 5.58 14.32
CA GLY A 79 0.90 6.91 14.90
C GLY A 79 0.33 7.97 13.95
N TYR A 80 0.00 7.61 12.70
CA TYR A 80 -0.63 8.50 11.73
C TYR A 80 -2.02 7.97 11.35
N GLU A 81 -3.06 8.80 11.53
CA GLU A 81 -4.46 8.39 11.26
C GLU A 81 -4.81 8.44 9.76
N ASP A 82 -4.20 9.36 9.01
CA ASP A 82 -4.40 9.55 7.57
C ASP A 82 -3.14 9.16 6.76
N GLY A 83 -2.47 8.17 7.21
CA GLY A 83 -1.42 7.29 6.70
C GLY A 83 -0.34 7.88 5.79
N ASP A 84 -0.65 8.79 4.89
CA ASP A 84 0.20 8.99 3.73
C ASP A 84 0.75 10.42 3.58
N VAL A 85 0.43 11.34 4.51
CA VAL A 85 0.81 12.75 4.38
C VAL A 85 1.38 13.31 5.69
N ILE A 86 2.65 13.74 5.67
CA ILE A 86 3.35 14.27 6.84
C ILE A 86 3.81 15.71 6.59
N GLU A 87 3.33 16.67 7.38
CA GLU A 87 3.74 18.06 7.27
C GLU A 87 5.21 18.26 7.69
N VAL A 88 6.02 18.80 6.81
CA VAL A 88 7.45 19.05 7.04
C VAL A 88 7.83 20.52 7.07
N SER A 89 7.00 21.39 6.48
CA SER A 89 7.18 22.85 6.48
C SER A 89 5.85 23.56 6.35
N LYS A 90 5.79 24.76 6.94
CA LYS A 90 4.68 25.70 6.78
C LYS A 90 5.21 27.02 6.28
N THR A 91 4.56 27.56 5.30
CA THR A 91 4.98 28.80 4.63
C THR A 91 4.27 30.02 5.21
N ASP A 92 4.80 31.24 4.95
CA ASP A 92 4.23 32.49 5.44
C ASP A 92 2.84 32.79 4.87
N ASP A 93 2.52 32.27 3.68
CA ASP A 93 1.20 32.38 3.04
C ASP A 93 0.16 31.38 3.59
N GLY A 94 0.58 30.56 4.56
CA GLY A 94 -0.24 29.54 5.18
C GLY A 94 -0.32 28.22 4.43
N SER A 95 0.40 28.07 3.30
CA SER A 95 0.55 26.78 2.62
C SER A 95 1.33 25.80 3.50
N ARG A 96 1.07 24.53 3.32
CA ARG A 96 1.78 23.43 3.98
C ARG A 96 2.59 22.65 2.94
N ILE A 97 3.84 22.37 3.21
CA ILE A 97 4.63 21.43 2.43
C ILE A 97 4.63 20.12 3.18
N VAL A 98 4.22 19.08 2.51
CA VAL A 98 4.05 17.74 3.08
C VAL A 98 4.89 16.72 2.33
N LEU A 99 5.26 15.65 3.00
CA LEU A 99 5.71 14.42 2.38
C LEU A 99 4.50 13.54 2.16
N SER A 100 4.28 13.11 0.94
CA SER A 100 3.30 12.07 0.59
C SER A 100 4.03 10.81 0.17
N PHE A 101 3.42 9.66 0.43
CA PHE A 101 4.02 8.35 0.22
C PHE A 101 3.17 7.53 -0.74
N LEU A 102 3.84 6.93 -1.71
CA LEU A 102 3.27 5.90 -2.56
C LEU A 102 3.89 4.56 -2.13
N ILE A 103 3.22 3.91 -1.18
CA ILE A 103 3.67 2.66 -0.56
C ILE A 103 2.53 1.65 -0.62
N TYR A 104 2.88 0.42 -1.01
CA TYR A 104 1.93 -0.68 -1.13
C TYR A 104 2.25 -1.75 -0.09
N ALA A 105 1.28 -2.08 0.75
CA ALA A 105 1.40 -3.18 1.69
C ALA A 105 1.66 -4.52 0.97
N GLU A 106 1.12 -4.68 -0.23
CA GLU A 106 1.33 -5.81 -1.12
C GLU A 106 2.82 -6.03 -1.44
N TYR A 107 3.59 -4.93 -1.67
CA TYR A 107 5.03 -5.01 -1.91
C TYR A 107 5.75 -5.61 -0.71
N PHE A 108 5.57 -5.03 0.47
CA PHE A 108 6.24 -5.46 1.69
C PHE A 108 5.82 -6.88 2.10
N MET A 109 4.58 -7.25 1.85
CA MET A 109 4.05 -8.57 2.17
C MET A 109 4.34 -9.62 1.08
N GLY A 110 5.16 -9.30 0.09
CA GLY A 110 5.69 -10.22 -0.90
C GLY A 110 4.66 -10.73 -1.91
N GLU A 111 3.64 -9.91 -2.26
CA GLU A 111 2.69 -10.25 -3.33
C GLU A 111 3.41 -10.29 -4.68
N PRO A 112 3.29 -11.39 -5.44
CA PRO A 112 4.05 -11.57 -6.67
C PRO A 112 3.83 -10.50 -7.75
N ASP A 113 2.64 -9.92 -7.78
CA ASP A 113 2.26 -8.90 -8.77
C ASP A 113 2.76 -7.50 -8.40
N PHE A 114 3.36 -7.34 -7.21
CA PHE A 114 3.82 -6.05 -6.67
C PHE A 114 5.33 -5.93 -6.51
N VAL A 115 6.11 -6.86 -7.00
CA VAL A 115 7.59 -6.89 -6.85
C VAL A 115 8.30 -5.68 -7.49
N ASP A 116 7.68 -5.01 -8.44
CA ASP A 116 8.22 -3.82 -9.13
C ASP A 116 7.62 -2.50 -8.61
N PHE A 117 6.80 -2.54 -7.54
CA PHE A 117 6.16 -1.36 -6.95
C PHE A 117 6.95 -0.86 -5.73
N TYR A 118 8.11 -0.30 -5.98
CA TYR A 118 9.00 0.20 -4.94
C TYR A 118 8.38 1.38 -4.19
N PRO A 119 8.61 1.48 -2.85
CA PRO A 119 8.21 2.64 -2.08
C PRO A 119 8.77 3.95 -2.62
N GLU A 120 7.93 4.95 -2.76
CA GLU A 120 8.30 6.30 -3.17
C GLU A 120 7.82 7.32 -2.15
N ALA A 121 8.58 8.40 -1.97
CA ALA A 121 8.17 9.58 -1.24
C ALA A 121 8.25 10.80 -2.17
N LYS A 122 7.28 11.71 -2.05
CA LYS A 122 7.18 12.94 -2.85
C LYS A 122 6.89 14.12 -1.93
N THR A 123 7.28 15.32 -2.37
CA THR A 123 6.82 16.55 -1.74
C THR A 123 5.55 17.04 -2.43
N GLU A 124 4.60 17.54 -1.64
CA GLU A 124 3.40 18.18 -2.15
C GLU A 124 3.18 19.50 -1.40
N ARG A 125 2.65 20.49 -2.10
CA ARG A 125 2.20 21.74 -1.50
C ARG A 125 0.69 21.73 -1.39
N ILE A 126 0.18 21.89 -0.18
CA ILE A 126 -1.26 22.03 0.09
C ILE A 126 -1.53 23.49 0.45
N TYR A 127 -2.41 24.14 -0.30
CA TYR A 127 -2.79 25.53 -0.12
C TYR A 127 -4.29 25.74 -0.36
N PHE A 128 -4.80 26.93 0.01
CA PHE A 128 -6.20 27.27 -0.21
C PHE A 128 -6.29 28.41 -1.22
N GLU A 129 -7.13 28.22 -2.24
CA GLU A 129 -7.51 29.24 -3.21
C GLU A 129 -9.04 29.35 -3.24
N ASP A 130 -9.55 30.56 -2.96
CA ASP A 130 -10.99 30.82 -2.86
C ASP A 130 -11.76 29.90 -1.89
N GLY A 131 -11.07 29.41 -0.83
CA GLY A 131 -11.63 28.50 0.17
C GLY A 131 -11.67 27.03 -0.26
N ILE A 132 -11.06 26.68 -1.39
CA ILE A 132 -10.89 25.33 -1.90
C ILE A 132 -9.47 24.88 -1.63
N GLU A 133 -9.31 23.68 -1.07
CA GLU A 133 -8.00 23.05 -0.90
C GLU A 133 -7.46 22.60 -2.26
N MET A 134 -6.26 23.04 -2.56
CA MET A 134 -5.52 22.74 -3.78
C MET A 134 -4.24 22.01 -3.43
N ILE A 135 -3.81 21.09 -4.30
CA ILE A 135 -2.57 20.34 -4.15
C ILE A 135 -1.71 20.58 -5.39
N ASP A 136 -0.46 20.97 -5.16
CA ASP A 136 0.54 21.13 -6.19
C ASP A 136 1.60 20.03 -6.05
N TYR A 137 1.89 19.36 -7.14
CA TYR A 137 2.83 18.22 -7.22
C TYR A 137 4.15 18.58 -7.91
N ASP A 138 4.34 19.84 -8.30
CA ASP A 138 5.55 20.26 -9.02
C ASP A 138 6.76 20.29 -8.07
N GLN A 139 7.58 19.24 -8.16
CA GLN A 139 8.76 19.05 -7.32
C GLN A 139 9.82 20.13 -7.55
N GLU A 140 9.96 20.64 -8.78
CA GLU A 140 10.92 21.69 -9.12
C GLU A 140 10.50 23.02 -8.48
N LEU A 141 9.23 23.40 -8.64
CA LEU A 141 8.65 24.58 -8.01
C LEU A 141 8.73 24.51 -6.48
N ILE A 142 8.38 23.37 -5.88
CA ILE A 142 8.45 23.18 -4.42
C ILE A 142 9.89 23.35 -3.91
N THR A 143 10.85 22.83 -4.65
CA THR A 143 12.27 22.94 -4.30
C THR A 143 12.77 24.38 -4.43
N GLU A 144 12.46 25.06 -5.53
CA GLU A 144 12.93 26.43 -5.82
C GLU A 144 12.28 27.49 -4.92
N ASP A 145 10.95 27.42 -4.75
CA ASP A 145 10.21 28.46 -4.03
C ASP A 145 10.15 28.24 -2.51
N TYR A 146 10.16 26.96 -2.08
CA TYR A 146 9.96 26.60 -0.67
C TYR A 146 11.17 25.92 -0.02
N GLY A 147 12.21 25.64 -0.79
CA GLY A 147 13.45 25.04 -0.28
C GLY A 147 13.29 23.64 0.31
N VAL A 148 12.27 22.89 -0.13
CA VAL A 148 12.01 21.52 0.36
C VAL A 148 12.22 20.53 -0.76
N ARG A 149 13.06 19.53 -0.52
CA ARG A 149 13.28 18.42 -1.46
C ARG A 149 13.57 17.11 -0.75
N ILE A 150 13.20 16.01 -1.37
CA ILE A 150 13.61 14.68 -0.93
C ILE A 150 15.00 14.38 -1.45
N ILE A 151 15.85 13.83 -0.56
CA ILE A 151 17.21 13.37 -0.87
C ILE A 151 17.19 11.87 -1.15
N GLY A 152 16.42 11.10 -0.38
CA GLY A 152 16.30 9.67 -0.55
C GLY A 152 15.27 9.03 0.37
N ILE A 153 14.93 7.80 0.07
CA ILE A 153 14.12 6.92 0.88
C ILE A 153 14.84 5.59 1.05
N ASP A 154 14.94 5.13 2.29
CA ASP A 154 15.42 3.80 2.66
C ASP A 154 14.28 3.04 3.32
N TYR A 155 14.20 1.74 3.09
CA TYR A 155 13.15 0.90 3.64
C TYR A 155 13.60 -0.56 3.74
N ASP A 156 12.94 -1.31 4.62
CA ASP A 156 13.17 -2.74 4.78
C ASP A 156 12.85 -3.53 3.52
N GLU A 157 13.59 -4.60 3.30
CA GLU A 157 13.30 -5.54 2.23
C GLU A 157 11.95 -6.24 2.44
N PRO A 158 11.18 -6.49 1.37
CA PRO A 158 9.92 -7.22 1.48
C PRO A 158 10.14 -8.65 1.98
N ILE A 159 9.18 -9.16 2.74
CA ILE A 159 9.22 -10.56 3.19
C ILE A 159 9.01 -11.52 2.01
N LYS A 160 9.56 -12.72 2.14
CA LYS A 160 9.29 -13.84 1.22
C LYS A 160 8.09 -14.60 1.72
N ASN A 161 6.89 -14.11 1.41
CA ASN A 161 5.67 -14.79 1.79
C ASN A 161 5.39 -16.02 0.92
N THR A 162 4.76 -17.03 1.50
CA THR A 162 4.25 -18.19 0.79
C THR A 162 2.72 -18.20 0.84
N PHE A 163 2.10 -18.74 -0.19
CA PHE A 163 0.65 -18.70 -0.38
C PHE A 163 0.11 -20.12 -0.57
N ASP A 164 -0.61 -20.65 0.44
CA ASP A 164 -1.18 -22.01 0.47
C ASP A 164 -2.73 -22.02 0.37
#